data_073189db0b03ea11cbd14da5b9822959
#
_entry.id   073189db0b03ea11cbd14da5b9822959
#
_cell.length_a   1.000
_cell.length_b   1.000
_cell.length_c   1.000
_cell.angle_alpha   90.00
_cell.angle_beta   90.00
_cell.angle_gamma   90.00
#
_symmetry.space_group_name_H-M   'P 1'
#
loop_
_entity.id
_entity.type
_entity.pdbx_description
1 polymer ?
#
loop_
_entity_poly.entity_id
_entity_poly.type
_entity_poly.pdbx_seq_one_letter_code
_entity_poly.pdbx_strand_id
1 'polypeptide(L)'
;MADDEVDLLSMRRGTVTAPAGCGKTHLIAESLTRHGDAKKPILILTHTNAGVAALRGRLDRAGVRPTAYRLLTIDGWAMRLVSMFPKRAGHNPSLLDLAHPATDYPDIRVAAARLLKTGHVNDVLSASFVRLIVDEYQDCSVRQHALVGFASNSLPTSVLGDPMQAIFGFGQDELAYWDETVCKHFPLGGELATPWRWINAGTEALGEWLLDVRKKLLRGEPVDLRNAPPEVTWVELDGTEDRKRQLTAARVNAPGRDGSVLIIGDSKSPDSQRQFASQTPGAVTVEAVDLRDLVKFARRFDVAAPDSLQQLAQFAQSVMTNVGAADLVQRIEALNRGYARQAGTDLEKAALRFLAAPSHSSAVELLVEIGKEAGVRTHRPAVLRACIKALQLCHGTEGLTFEDAAIRMREQNRLIGRPLPKRAVGSTLLLKGLEAEVAVVLDAGNLDARNLYVAITRGSKKLIVCSESPVLNVD
;
A
#
# COMPACT_ATOMS: atom_id res chain seq x y z
N MET A 1 22.67 22.32 -5.26
CA MET A 1 23.60 21.31 -5.78
C MET A 1 22.81 20.53 -6.84
N ALA A 2 23.37 20.28 -8.00
CA ALA A 2 22.72 19.50 -9.04
C ALA A 2 22.65 18.01 -8.60
N ASP A 3 21.71 17.23 -9.13
CA ASP A 3 21.54 15.78 -8.84
C ASP A 3 22.86 14.99 -9.02
N ASP A 4 23.78 15.47 -9.86
CA ASP A 4 25.07 14.83 -10.17
C ASP A 4 26.08 14.86 -9.02
N GLU A 5 25.80 15.58 -7.92
CA GLU A 5 26.73 15.70 -6.78
C GLU A 5 26.40 14.77 -5.59
N VAL A 6 25.27 14.08 -5.61
CA VAL A 6 24.87 13.23 -4.48
C VAL A 6 25.48 11.83 -4.63
N ASP A 7 26.46 11.50 -3.80
CA ASP A 7 27.09 10.19 -3.76
C ASP A 7 26.84 9.46 -2.43
N LEU A 8 25.94 8.47 -2.45
CA LEU A 8 25.62 7.67 -1.26
C LEU A 8 26.81 6.88 -0.75
N LEU A 9 27.78 6.54 -1.61
CA LEU A 9 28.92 5.71 -1.21
C LEU A 9 30.01 6.51 -0.47
N SER A 10 30.09 7.81 -0.68
CA SER A 10 31.04 8.69 0.01
C SER A 10 30.55 9.11 1.40
N MET A 11 29.25 9.13 1.66
CA MET A 11 28.67 9.61 2.91
C MET A 11 29.00 8.67 4.07
N ARG A 12 29.60 9.18 5.15
CA ARG A 12 29.73 8.43 6.39
C ARG A 12 28.38 8.39 7.15
N ARG A 13 27.71 9.53 7.25
CA ARG A 13 26.33 9.72 7.73
C ARG A 13 25.71 10.83 6.91
N GLY A 14 24.54 10.60 6.34
CA GLY A 14 23.91 11.65 5.57
C GLY A 14 22.44 11.37 5.26
N THR A 15 21.71 12.47 5.08
CA THR A 15 20.32 12.48 4.62
C THR A 15 20.26 12.97 3.19
N VAL A 16 19.50 12.31 2.34
CA VAL A 16 19.14 12.79 1.01
C VAL A 16 17.65 13.09 0.97
N THR A 17 17.29 14.35 0.77
CA THR A 17 15.90 14.72 0.48
C THR A 17 15.60 14.40 -0.97
N ALA A 18 14.60 13.55 -1.18
CA ALA A 18 14.25 13.05 -2.51
C ALA A 18 12.75 13.22 -2.77
N PRO A 19 12.32 14.36 -3.34
CA PRO A 19 10.93 14.58 -3.71
C PRO A 19 10.37 13.46 -4.60
N ALA A 20 9.03 13.33 -4.63
CA ALA A 20 8.38 12.33 -5.47
C ALA A 20 8.88 12.41 -6.92
N GLY A 21 9.23 11.27 -7.50
CA GLY A 21 9.65 11.19 -8.91
C GLY A 21 11.04 11.73 -9.25
N CYS A 22 11.83 12.19 -8.25
CA CYS A 22 13.17 12.77 -8.48
C CYS A 22 14.31 11.73 -8.46
N GLY A 23 14.05 10.46 -8.76
CA GLY A 23 15.14 9.52 -9.02
C GLY A 23 15.73 8.80 -7.79
N LYS A 24 15.12 8.87 -6.60
CA LYS A 24 15.58 8.18 -5.38
C LYS A 24 16.01 6.74 -5.61
N THR A 25 15.15 5.94 -6.26
CA THR A 25 15.44 4.53 -6.55
C THR A 25 16.57 4.37 -7.57
N HIS A 26 16.69 5.28 -8.53
CA HIS A 26 17.78 5.30 -9.50
C HIS A 26 19.12 5.52 -8.80
N LEU A 27 19.20 6.51 -7.91
CA LEU A 27 20.39 6.80 -7.12
C LEU A 27 20.83 5.59 -6.27
N ILE A 28 19.88 4.86 -5.66
CA ILE A 28 20.18 3.61 -4.95
C ILE A 28 20.72 2.55 -5.92
N ALA A 29 20.08 2.33 -7.06
CA ALA A 29 20.49 1.34 -8.06
C ALA A 29 21.89 1.65 -8.64
N GLU A 30 22.14 2.89 -8.98
CA GLU A 30 23.45 3.35 -9.45
C GLU A 30 24.55 3.13 -8.41
N SER A 31 24.28 3.50 -7.14
CA SER A 31 25.22 3.25 -6.04
C SER A 31 25.54 1.76 -5.87
N LEU A 32 24.53 0.88 -6.00
CA LEU A 32 24.74 -0.57 -5.94
C LEU A 32 25.53 -1.09 -7.16
N THR A 33 25.29 -0.55 -8.33
CA THR A 33 26.05 -0.90 -9.55
C THR A 33 27.51 -0.50 -9.42
N ARG A 34 27.80 0.69 -8.92
CA ARG A 34 29.17 1.16 -8.62
C ARG A 34 29.86 0.36 -7.53
N HIS A 35 29.08 -0.12 -6.54
CA HIS A 35 29.63 -1.00 -5.50
C HIS A 35 30.07 -2.36 -6.07
N GLY A 36 29.37 -2.88 -7.08
CA GLY A 36 29.75 -4.04 -7.87
C GLY A 36 29.95 -5.33 -7.07
N ASP A 37 31.00 -6.06 -7.39
CA ASP A 37 31.35 -7.38 -6.80
C ASP A 37 32.17 -7.28 -5.52
N ALA A 38 31.97 -6.22 -4.73
CA ALA A 38 32.65 -6.09 -3.44
C ALA A 38 32.32 -7.30 -2.52
N LYS A 39 33.31 -7.70 -1.68
CA LYS A 39 33.20 -8.89 -0.81
C LYS A 39 32.01 -8.86 0.15
N LYS A 40 31.46 -7.70 0.46
CA LYS A 40 30.35 -7.51 1.39
C LYS A 40 29.21 -6.75 0.74
N PRO A 41 27.96 -7.19 0.91
CA PRO A 41 26.79 -6.47 0.39
C PRO A 41 26.52 -5.18 1.15
N ILE A 42 25.77 -4.27 0.51
CA ILE A 42 25.14 -3.14 1.15
C ILE A 42 23.83 -3.62 1.81
N LEU A 43 23.60 -3.26 3.07
CA LEU A 43 22.31 -3.47 3.72
C LEU A 43 21.34 -2.34 3.31
N ILE A 44 20.19 -2.72 2.74
CA ILE A 44 19.14 -1.78 2.38
C ILE A 44 17.92 -2.06 3.23
N LEU A 45 17.42 -1.04 3.91
CA LEU A 45 16.22 -1.12 4.71
C LEU A 45 15.14 -0.21 4.13
N THR A 46 13.89 -0.63 4.23
CA THR A 46 12.72 0.19 3.90
C THR A 46 11.60 -0.07 4.90
N HIS A 47 10.52 0.72 4.84
CA HIS A 47 9.48 0.68 5.86
C HIS A 47 8.53 -0.53 5.70
N THR A 48 8.18 -0.94 4.48
CA THR A 48 7.13 -1.94 4.22
C THR A 48 7.58 -3.09 3.32
N ASN A 49 6.91 -4.25 3.44
CA ASN A 49 7.11 -5.38 2.53
C ASN A 49 6.77 -5.02 1.07
N ALA A 50 5.77 -4.17 0.85
CA ALA A 50 5.46 -3.64 -0.48
C ALA A 50 6.63 -2.79 -1.03
N GLY A 51 7.26 -1.96 -0.18
CA GLY A 51 8.48 -1.23 -0.52
C GLY A 51 9.63 -2.14 -0.89
N VAL A 52 9.86 -3.23 -0.12
CA VAL A 52 10.85 -4.27 -0.44
C VAL A 52 10.59 -4.86 -1.83
N ALA A 53 9.35 -5.27 -2.11
CA ALA A 53 9.00 -5.88 -3.40
C ALA A 53 9.17 -4.89 -4.57
N ALA A 54 8.71 -3.65 -4.40
CA ALA A 54 8.82 -2.60 -5.41
C ALA A 54 10.28 -2.23 -5.70
N LEU A 55 11.10 -2.02 -4.65
CA LEU A 55 12.51 -1.69 -4.80
C LEU A 55 13.27 -2.85 -5.44
N ARG A 56 13.02 -4.11 -5.01
CA ARG A 56 13.63 -5.29 -5.64
C ARG A 56 13.34 -5.35 -7.13
N GLY A 57 12.07 -5.23 -7.53
CA GLY A 57 11.70 -5.26 -8.95
C GLY A 57 12.32 -4.11 -9.77
N ARG A 58 12.63 -2.98 -9.16
CA ARG A 58 13.35 -1.87 -9.81
C ARG A 58 14.84 -2.16 -9.92
N LEU A 59 15.46 -2.73 -8.88
CA LEU A 59 16.86 -3.16 -8.90
C LEU A 59 17.10 -4.27 -9.91
N ASP A 60 16.20 -5.24 -10.02
CA ASP A 60 16.26 -6.33 -10.99
C ASP A 60 16.19 -5.78 -12.42
N ARG A 61 15.30 -4.82 -12.70
CA ARG A 61 15.21 -4.14 -14.00
C ARG A 61 16.43 -3.30 -14.33
N ALA A 62 17.09 -2.75 -13.32
CA ALA A 62 18.34 -2.01 -13.47
C ALA A 62 19.57 -2.94 -13.59
N GLY A 63 19.38 -4.27 -13.58
CA GLY A 63 20.46 -5.25 -13.69
C GLY A 63 21.39 -5.35 -12.48
N VAL A 64 20.95 -4.86 -11.31
CA VAL A 64 21.75 -4.92 -10.07
C VAL A 64 21.84 -6.36 -9.58
N ARG A 65 23.06 -6.85 -9.35
CA ARG A 65 23.28 -8.23 -8.90
C ARG A 65 22.73 -8.46 -7.47
N PRO A 66 21.98 -9.54 -7.21
CA PRO A 66 21.43 -9.85 -5.88
C PRO A 66 22.51 -10.03 -4.79
N THR A 67 23.75 -10.29 -5.17
CA THR A 67 24.90 -10.41 -4.27
C THR A 67 25.37 -9.06 -3.73
N ALA A 68 25.12 -7.96 -4.46
CA ALA A 68 25.57 -6.62 -4.08
C ALA A 68 24.80 -6.04 -2.87
N TYR A 69 23.63 -6.58 -2.55
CA TYR A 69 22.78 -6.04 -1.49
C TYR A 69 22.05 -7.09 -0.67
N ARG A 70 21.55 -6.66 0.51
CA ARG A 70 20.53 -7.36 1.30
C ARG A 70 19.40 -6.39 1.59
N LEU A 71 18.19 -6.69 1.09
CA LEU A 71 17.03 -5.83 1.16
C LEU A 71 15.98 -6.41 2.11
N LEU A 72 15.64 -5.67 3.16
CA LEU A 72 14.72 -6.07 4.23
C LEU A 72 13.85 -4.87 4.65
N THR A 73 12.77 -5.14 5.38
CA THR A 73 12.12 -4.07 6.16
C THR A 73 12.92 -3.80 7.44
N ILE A 74 12.79 -2.58 8.00
CA ILE A 74 13.44 -2.22 9.28
C ILE A 74 12.99 -3.20 10.37
N ASP A 75 11.70 -3.50 10.47
CA ASP A 75 11.17 -4.42 11.47
C ASP A 75 11.61 -5.87 11.22
N GLY A 76 11.63 -6.32 9.98
CA GLY A 76 12.14 -7.63 9.61
C GLY A 76 13.62 -7.81 9.94
N TRP A 77 14.41 -6.75 9.79
CA TRP A 77 15.80 -6.74 10.20
C TRP A 77 15.96 -6.74 11.72
N ALA A 78 15.14 -5.95 12.44
CA ALA A 78 15.11 -5.94 13.91
C ALA A 78 14.78 -7.32 14.48
N MET A 79 13.73 -7.98 13.96
CA MET A 79 13.37 -9.35 14.34
C MET A 79 14.52 -10.32 14.12
N ARG A 80 15.20 -10.23 12.98
CA ARG A 80 16.35 -11.08 12.67
C ARG A 80 17.51 -10.88 13.65
N LEU A 81 17.82 -9.63 14.00
CA LEU A 81 18.87 -9.33 15.00
C LEU A 81 18.53 -9.93 16.37
N VAL A 82 17.31 -9.71 16.84
CA VAL A 82 16.84 -10.21 18.13
C VAL A 82 16.83 -11.74 18.15
N SER A 83 16.38 -12.39 17.07
CA SER A 83 16.39 -13.84 16.89
C SER A 83 17.81 -14.44 16.90
N MET A 84 18.78 -13.78 16.26
CA MET A 84 20.18 -14.26 16.23
C MET A 84 20.91 -14.09 17.57
N PHE A 85 20.51 -13.12 18.39
CA PHE A 85 21.19 -12.79 19.65
C PHE A 85 20.22 -12.74 20.85
N PRO A 86 19.40 -13.78 21.10
CA PRO A 86 18.30 -13.72 22.05
C PRO A 86 18.75 -13.39 23.49
N LYS A 87 19.86 -13.98 23.96
CA LYS A 87 20.39 -13.69 25.29
C LYS A 87 20.88 -12.27 25.46
N ARG A 88 21.49 -11.67 24.42
CA ARG A 88 22.00 -10.29 24.45
C ARG A 88 20.90 -9.25 24.25
N ALA A 89 19.90 -9.57 23.46
CA ALA A 89 18.75 -8.72 23.24
C ALA A 89 17.83 -8.66 24.50
N GLY A 90 17.88 -9.69 25.35
CA GLY A 90 17.19 -9.73 26.64
C GLY A 90 15.66 -9.63 26.51
N HIS A 91 15.09 -10.24 25.49
CA HIS A 91 13.66 -10.24 25.21
C HIS A 91 13.00 -11.58 25.59
N ASN A 92 11.70 -11.58 25.77
CA ASN A 92 10.91 -12.80 25.89
C ASN A 92 10.87 -13.49 24.49
N PRO A 93 11.26 -14.76 24.35
CA PRO A 93 11.21 -15.48 23.08
C PRO A 93 9.85 -15.47 22.38
N SER A 94 8.74 -15.50 23.13
CA SER A 94 7.37 -15.43 22.57
C SER A 94 7.05 -14.12 21.85
N LEU A 95 7.87 -13.07 22.02
CA LEU A 95 7.72 -11.82 21.31
C LEU A 95 7.84 -11.98 19.79
N LEU A 96 8.63 -12.97 19.34
CA LEU A 96 8.82 -13.26 17.92
C LEU A 96 7.65 -14.03 17.29
N ASP A 97 6.72 -14.55 18.08
CA ASP A 97 5.51 -15.23 17.60
C ASP A 97 4.49 -14.22 17.07
N LEU A 98 4.66 -12.92 17.40
CA LEU A 98 3.78 -11.83 16.99
C LEU A 98 2.30 -12.07 17.32
N ALA A 99 2.03 -12.65 18.50
CA ALA A 99 0.67 -12.91 18.97
C ALA A 99 -0.14 -11.61 19.11
N HIS A 100 0.53 -10.52 19.49
CA HIS A 100 -0.03 -9.18 19.63
C HIS A 100 0.78 -8.15 18.85
N PRO A 101 0.66 -8.08 17.50
CA PRO A 101 1.52 -7.26 16.65
C PRO A 101 1.59 -5.77 17.05
N ALA A 102 0.52 -5.22 17.63
CA ALA A 102 0.47 -3.81 18.05
C ALA A 102 1.46 -3.47 19.17
N THR A 103 1.75 -4.43 20.04
CA THR A 103 2.71 -4.32 21.15
C THR A 103 4.04 -4.98 20.83
N ASP A 104 4.01 -6.11 20.13
CA ASP A 104 5.19 -6.94 19.89
C ASP A 104 6.20 -6.23 18.98
N TYR A 105 5.76 -5.56 17.90
CA TYR A 105 6.67 -4.80 17.03
C TYR A 105 7.41 -3.67 17.76
N PRO A 106 6.73 -2.79 18.54
CA PRO A 106 7.42 -1.80 19.37
C PRO A 106 8.48 -2.41 20.29
N ASP A 107 8.17 -3.53 20.95
CA ASP A 107 9.09 -4.19 21.89
C ASP A 107 10.29 -4.84 21.18
N ILE A 108 10.07 -5.43 19.98
CA ILE A 108 11.14 -5.92 19.11
C ILE A 108 12.09 -4.78 18.71
N ARG A 109 11.55 -3.62 18.34
CA ARG A 109 12.35 -2.43 17.99
C ARG A 109 13.20 -1.96 19.17
N VAL A 110 12.63 -1.95 20.37
CA VAL A 110 13.35 -1.58 21.61
C VAL A 110 14.46 -2.59 21.92
N ALA A 111 14.17 -3.90 21.82
CA ALA A 111 15.16 -4.95 22.07
C ALA A 111 16.32 -4.90 21.06
N ALA A 112 16.02 -4.70 19.76
CA ALA A 112 17.03 -4.54 18.72
C ALA A 112 17.87 -3.25 18.90
N ALA A 113 17.22 -2.13 19.22
CA ALA A 113 17.94 -0.88 19.51
C ALA A 113 18.87 -1.01 20.72
N ARG A 114 18.44 -1.69 21.79
CA ARG A 114 19.27 -2.01 22.96
C ARG A 114 20.47 -2.84 22.57
N LEU A 115 20.27 -3.90 21.78
CA LEU A 115 21.35 -4.76 21.30
C LEU A 115 22.40 -3.98 20.49
N LEU A 116 21.96 -3.09 19.60
CA LEU A 116 22.86 -2.23 18.82
C LEU A 116 23.57 -1.20 19.68
N LYS A 117 22.86 -0.58 20.64
CA LYS A 117 23.42 0.43 21.56
C LYS A 117 24.58 -0.10 22.38
N THR A 118 24.53 -1.36 22.80
CA THR A 118 25.62 -1.99 23.60
C THR A 118 26.90 -2.24 22.81
N GLY A 119 26.84 -2.16 21.46
CA GLY A 119 28.00 -2.43 20.61
C GLY A 119 28.38 -3.90 20.43
N HIS A 120 27.68 -4.82 21.09
CA HIS A 120 28.00 -6.27 21.07
C HIS A 120 27.90 -6.93 19.70
N VAL A 121 27.25 -6.28 18.73
CA VAL A 121 27.06 -6.79 17.36
C VAL A 121 27.81 -5.95 16.31
N ASN A 122 28.60 -4.96 16.74
CA ASN A 122 29.30 -4.05 15.82
C ASN A 122 30.23 -4.80 14.86
N ASP A 123 31.02 -5.73 15.39
CA ASP A 123 31.96 -6.54 14.58
C ASP A 123 31.21 -7.43 13.59
N VAL A 124 30.07 -8.00 14.01
CA VAL A 124 29.21 -8.81 13.13
C VAL A 124 28.63 -7.97 12.02
N LEU A 125 28.15 -6.76 12.33
CA LEU A 125 27.61 -5.84 11.31
C LEU A 125 28.68 -5.43 10.31
N SER A 126 29.85 -4.99 10.80
CA SER A 126 30.99 -4.57 9.97
C SER A 126 31.58 -5.72 9.16
N ALA A 127 31.51 -6.95 9.67
CA ALA A 127 31.91 -8.14 8.94
C ALA A 127 30.90 -8.54 7.84
N SER A 128 29.60 -8.28 8.07
CA SER A 128 28.50 -8.69 7.18
C SER A 128 28.19 -7.67 6.08
N PHE A 129 28.34 -6.38 6.36
CA PHE A 129 27.91 -5.30 5.47
C PHE A 129 28.99 -4.24 5.35
N VAL A 130 29.03 -3.56 4.19
CA VAL A 130 29.94 -2.42 3.98
C VAL A 130 29.27 -1.09 4.36
N ARG A 131 27.95 -1.04 4.25
CA ARG A 131 27.16 0.21 4.37
C ARG A 131 25.71 -0.12 4.69
N LEU A 132 24.99 0.84 5.25
CA LEU A 132 23.55 0.86 5.43
C LEU A 132 22.93 1.97 4.56
N ILE A 133 21.91 1.64 3.77
CA ILE A 133 21.05 2.59 3.06
C ILE A 133 19.63 2.36 3.56
N VAL A 134 18.92 3.45 3.95
CA VAL A 134 17.52 3.35 4.38
C VAL A 134 16.64 4.19 3.49
N ASP A 135 15.70 3.53 2.80
CA ASP A 135 14.72 4.16 1.92
C ASP A 135 13.41 4.45 2.64
N GLU A 136 12.64 5.44 2.16
CA GLU A 136 11.37 5.92 2.76
C GLU A 136 11.52 6.32 4.24
N TYR A 137 12.61 7.00 4.58
CA TYR A 137 12.96 7.29 5.97
C TYR A 137 11.99 8.23 6.67
N GLN A 138 11.23 9.04 5.94
CA GLN A 138 10.20 9.92 6.49
C GLN A 138 9.07 9.16 7.21
N ASP A 139 8.95 7.85 6.98
CA ASP A 139 7.95 7.00 7.62
C ASP A 139 8.49 6.29 8.87
N CYS A 140 9.75 6.52 9.22
CA CYS A 140 10.37 5.90 10.39
C CYS A 140 9.82 6.48 11.69
N SER A 141 9.41 5.61 12.60
CA SER A 141 9.10 6.01 13.96
C SER A 141 10.37 6.38 14.76
N VAL A 142 10.19 7.07 15.89
CA VAL A 142 11.29 7.38 16.81
C VAL A 142 12.08 6.14 17.21
N ARG A 143 11.40 5.00 17.43
CA ARG A 143 12.06 3.72 17.76
C ARG A 143 12.85 3.15 16.59
N GLN A 144 12.33 3.23 15.38
CA GLN A 144 13.06 2.82 14.17
C GLN A 144 14.24 3.73 13.88
N HIS A 145 14.07 5.05 14.09
CA HIS A 145 15.17 6.01 14.00
C HIS A 145 16.30 5.69 14.99
N ALA A 146 15.97 5.37 16.24
CA ALA A 146 16.96 4.98 17.24
C ALA A 146 17.72 3.69 16.81
N LEU A 147 17.02 2.70 16.25
CA LEU A 147 17.62 1.47 15.76
C LEU A 147 18.63 1.75 14.63
N VAL A 148 18.24 2.55 13.62
CA VAL A 148 19.10 2.95 12.50
C VAL A 148 20.26 3.82 13.02
N GLY A 149 19.99 4.73 13.94
CA GLY A 149 20.98 5.59 14.57
C GLY A 149 22.08 4.79 15.29
N PHE A 150 21.73 3.76 16.06
CA PHE A 150 22.74 2.90 16.69
C PHE A 150 23.48 2.04 15.67
N ALA A 151 22.84 1.56 14.61
CA ALA A 151 23.52 0.81 13.54
C ALA A 151 24.55 1.68 12.81
N SER A 152 24.30 3.00 12.68
CA SER A 152 25.20 3.96 12.04
C SER A 152 26.52 4.18 12.80
N ASN A 153 26.65 3.68 14.03
CA ASN A 153 27.92 3.67 14.75
C ASN A 153 28.92 2.69 14.12
N SER A 154 28.41 1.62 13.50
CA SER A 154 29.24 0.54 12.92
C SER A 154 29.29 0.60 11.40
N LEU A 155 28.25 1.11 10.76
CA LEU A 155 28.12 1.17 9.31
C LEU A 155 27.98 2.60 8.81
N PRO A 156 28.77 3.01 7.81
CA PRO A 156 28.45 4.24 7.06
C PRO A 156 27.00 4.18 6.60
N THR A 157 26.21 5.24 6.85
CA THR A 157 24.75 5.20 6.69
C THR A 157 24.24 6.38 5.92
N SER A 158 23.45 6.11 4.89
CA SER A 158 22.69 7.12 4.14
C SER A 158 21.20 6.85 4.28
N VAL A 159 20.41 7.87 4.60
CA VAL A 159 18.95 7.80 4.71
C VAL A 159 18.31 8.68 3.64
N LEU A 160 17.31 8.14 2.95
CA LEU A 160 16.62 8.83 1.85
C LEU A 160 15.14 8.94 2.14
N GLY A 161 14.57 10.10 1.88
CA GLY A 161 13.14 10.30 2.08
C GLY A 161 12.66 11.67 1.61
N ASP A 162 11.36 11.87 1.72
CA ASP A 162 10.68 13.14 1.46
C ASP A 162 9.75 13.47 2.62
N PRO A 163 10.03 14.50 3.45
CA PRO A 163 9.18 14.86 4.58
C PRO A 163 7.74 15.19 4.19
N MET A 164 7.51 15.66 2.94
CA MET A 164 6.16 15.91 2.43
C MET A 164 5.39 14.63 2.12
N GLN A 165 6.04 13.47 2.10
CA GLN A 165 5.38 12.18 1.96
C GLN A 165 5.18 11.45 3.30
N ALA A 166 5.44 12.08 4.44
CA ALA A 166 5.25 11.52 5.77
C ALA A 166 3.76 11.56 6.17
N ILE A 167 2.98 10.57 5.72
CA ILE A 167 1.53 10.45 5.99
C ILE A 167 1.17 9.23 6.86
N PHE A 168 2.14 8.48 7.39
CA PHE A 168 1.96 7.31 8.27
C PHE A 168 1.90 7.69 9.76
N GLY A 169 1.45 8.82 10.16
CA GLY A 169 1.46 9.30 11.54
C GLY A 169 0.34 8.75 12.47
N PHE A 170 -0.23 7.57 12.20
CA PHE A 170 -1.37 7.05 12.96
C PHE A 170 -0.93 5.93 13.94
N GLY A 171 -0.99 6.21 15.25
CA GLY A 171 -0.79 5.19 16.27
C GLY A 171 0.09 5.64 17.43
N GLN A 172 0.50 4.69 18.28
CA GLN A 172 1.33 4.95 19.47
C GLN A 172 2.82 5.16 19.16
N ASP A 173 3.25 5.00 17.90
CA ASP A 173 4.63 5.12 17.46
C ASP A 173 4.80 6.43 16.68
N GLU A 174 5.24 7.48 17.37
CA GLU A 174 5.48 8.81 16.82
C GLU A 174 6.56 8.76 15.74
N LEU A 175 6.34 9.48 14.62
CA LEU A 175 7.34 9.60 13.56
C LEU A 175 8.52 10.47 14.02
N ALA A 176 9.71 10.14 13.53
CA ALA A 176 10.89 10.96 13.74
C ALA A 176 10.76 12.26 12.93
N TYR A 177 10.83 13.41 13.59
CA TYR A 177 10.79 14.72 12.95
C TYR A 177 11.99 14.90 12.02
N TRP A 178 11.70 15.26 10.75
CA TRP A 178 12.74 15.29 9.71
C TRP A 178 13.88 16.24 10.04
N ASP A 179 13.57 17.51 10.27
CA ASP A 179 14.60 18.54 10.50
C ASP A 179 15.21 18.45 11.90
N GLU A 180 14.37 18.25 12.92
CA GLU A 180 14.79 18.33 14.31
C GLU A 180 15.44 17.06 14.83
N THR A 181 15.14 15.91 14.24
CA THR A 181 15.62 14.60 14.68
C THR A 181 16.48 13.93 13.62
N VAL A 182 15.94 13.74 12.41
CA VAL A 182 16.63 13.01 11.36
C VAL A 182 17.85 13.77 10.85
N CYS A 183 17.70 15.03 10.42
CA CYS A 183 18.80 15.82 9.88
C CYS A 183 19.85 16.21 10.93
N LYS A 184 19.49 16.25 12.22
CA LYS A 184 20.48 16.44 13.30
C LYS A 184 21.38 15.22 13.47
N HIS A 185 20.84 14.01 13.29
CA HIS A 185 21.63 12.77 13.44
C HIS A 185 22.32 12.36 12.13
N PHE A 186 21.68 12.57 11.02
CA PHE A 186 22.16 12.35 9.65
C PHE A 186 22.18 13.69 8.91
N PRO A 187 23.27 14.45 8.92
CA PRO A 187 23.34 15.77 8.28
C PRO A 187 22.90 15.73 6.81
N LEU A 188 22.27 16.79 6.33
CA LEU A 188 21.83 16.88 4.94
C LEU A 188 23.02 16.77 4.00
N GLY A 189 23.04 15.73 3.20
CA GLY A 189 24.07 15.42 2.20
C GLY A 189 23.69 15.83 0.77
N GLY A 190 22.43 16.13 0.54
CA GLY A 190 21.93 16.61 -0.76
C GLY A 190 20.43 16.55 -0.90
N GLU A 191 19.94 17.19 -1.96
CA GLU A 191 18.54 17.17 -2.36
C GLU A 191 18.44 16.86 -3.85
N LEU A 192 17.59 15.90 -4.23
CA LEU A 192 17.30 15.62 -5.63
C LEU A 192 16.27 16.63 -6.13
N ALA A 193 16.51 17.22 -7.30
CA ALA A 193 15.70 18.29 -7.85
C ALA A 193 15.15 18.00 -9.25
N THR A 194 15.65 16.99 -9.93
CA THR A 194 15.25 16.66 -11.31
C THR A 194 14.03 15.76 -11.35
N PRO A 195 12.90 16.16 -11.95
CA PRO A 195 11.64 15.42 -11.93
C PRO A 195 11.62 14.28 -12.96
N TRP A 196 12.52 13.31 -12.83
CA TRP A 196 12.78 12.23 -13.80
C TRP A 196 11.54 11.44 -14.22
N ARG A 197 10.57 11.25 -13.32
CA ARG A 197 9.32 10.55 -13.65
C ARG A 197 8.58 11.22 -14.78
N TRP A 198 8.47 12.54 -14.72
CA TRP A 198 7.71 13.32 -15.68
C TRP A 198 8.52 13.61 -16.95
N ILE A 199 9.82 13.84 -16.82
CA ILE A 199 10.74 13.93 -18.00
C ILE A 199 10.62 12.64 -18.83
N ASN A 200 10.73 11.47 -18.18
CA ASN A 200 10.60 10.17 -18.86
C ASN A 200 9.19 9.89 -19.41
N ALA A 201 8.17 10.56 -18.90
CA ALA A 201 6.80 10.48 -19.37
C ALA A 201 6.46 11.48 -20.49
N GLY A 202 7.37 12.43 -20.78
CA GLY A 202 7.17 13.51 -21.74
C GLY A 202 6.26 14.64 -21.23
N THR A 203 6.23 14.84 -19.90
CA THR A 203 5.39 15.83 -19.20
C THR A 203 6.21 16.63 -18.19
N GLU A 204 7.35 17.13 -18.63
CA GLU A 204 8.33 17.84 -17.79
C GLU A 204 7.69 19.05 -17.08
N ALA A 205 6.86 19.81 -17.79
CA ALA A 205 6.14 20.96 -17.20
C ALA A 205 5.28 20.56 -15.99
N LEU A 206 4.65 19.39 -16.01
CA LEU A 206 3.92 18.85 -14.85
C LEU A 206 4.88 18.56 -13.70
N GLY A 207 6.05 17.99 -13.98
CA GLY A 207 7.06 17.69 -12.96
C GLY A 207 7.60 18.94 -12.28
N GLU A 208 7.94 19.97 -13.05
CA GLU A 208 8.42 21.26 -12.55
C GLU A 208 7.35 21.97 -11.71
N TRP A 209 6.10 21.99 -12.20
CA TRP A 209 4.99 22.55 -11.44
C TRP A 209 4.76 21.81 -10.12
N LEU A 210 4.86 20.48 -10.08
CA LEU A 210 4.72 19.71 -8.84
C LEU A 210 5.85 19.98 -7.84
N LEU A 211 7.07 20.25 -8.30
CA LEU A 211 8.18 20.69 -7.43
C LEU A 211 7.94 22.10 -6.87
N ASP A 212 7.36 23.01 -7.67
CA ASP A 212 6.95 24.33 -7.16
C ASP A 212 5.81 24.22 -6.14
N VAL A 213 4.78 23.41 -6.45
CA VAL A 213 3.70 23.11 -5.50
C VAL A 213 4.25 22.56 -4.18
N ARG A 214 5.23 21.63 -4.23
CA ARG A 214 5.86 21.12 -3.01
C ARG A 214 6.46 22.24 -2.17
N LYS A 215 7.14 23.21 -2.80
CA LYS A 215 7.72 24.36 -2.09
C LYS A 215 6.66 25.27 -1.47
N LYS A 216 5.55 25.50 -2.16
CA LYS A 216 4.38 26.24 -1.64
C LYS A 216 3.78 25.56 -0.43
N LEU A 217 3.49 24.25 -0.55
CA LEU A 217 2.92 23.46 0.55
C LEU A 217 3.82 23.42 1.79
N LEU A 218 5.16 23.37 1.62
CA LEU A 218 6.11 23.47 2.73
C LEU A 218 6.05 24.81 3.45
N ARG A 219 5.63 25.88 2.77
CA ARG A 219 5.51 27.24 3.33
C ARG A 219 4.09 27.55 3.81
N GLY A 220 3.15 26.59 3.69
CA GLY A 220 1.73 26.83 3.96
C GLY A 220 1.06 27.78 2.98
N GLU A 221 1.61 27.90 1.76
CA GLU A 221 1.06 28.75 0.72
C GLU A 221 -0.03 28.02 -0.10
N PRO A 222 -1.08 28.72 -0.55
CA PRO A 222 -2.12 28.10 -1.35
C PRO A 222 -1.63 27.67 -2.73
N VAL A 223 -2.29 26.66 -3.31
CA VAL A 223 -2.02 26.13 -4.65
C VAL A 223 -3.15 26.56 -5.58
N ASP A 224 -2.86 27.41 -6.56
CA ASP A 224 -3.82 27.84 -7.58
C ASP A 224 -3.74 26.94 -8.82
N LEU A 225 -4.75 26.12 -9.04
CA LEU A 225 -4.85 25.18 -10.16
C LEU A 225 -5.03 25.85 -11.53
N ARG A 226 -5.44 27.13 -11.57
CA ARG A 226 -5.57 27.89 -12.83
C ARG A 226 -4.21 28.17 -13.48
N ASN A 227 -3.15 28.15 -12.67
CA ASN A 227 -1.77 28.34 -13.11
C ASN A 227 -1.04 27.01 -13.39
N ALA A 228 -1.77 25.89 -13.40
CA ALA A 228 -1.22 24.58 -13.65
C ALA A 228 -1.00 24.32 -15.15
N PRO A 229 -0.06 23.41 -15.53
CA PRO A 229 0.18 23.06 -16.92
C PRO A 229 -1.01 22.24 -17.50
N PRO A 230 -1.05 22.08 -18.84
CA PRO A 230 -2.17 21.43 -19.55
C PRO A 230 -2.50 20.01 -19.10
N GLU A 231 -1.55 19.31 -18.51
CA GLU A 231 -1.71 17.96 -17.95
C GLU A 231 -2.61 17.95 -16.74
N VAL A 232 -2.82 19.09 -16.08
CA VAL A 232 -3.69 19.24 -14.92
C VAL A 232 -5.06 19.74 -15.36
N THR A 233 -6.10 19.02 -14.97
CA THR A 233 -7.50 19.41 -15.20
C THR A 233 -8.16 19.63 -13.85
N TRP A 234 -8.67 20.83 -13.62
CA TRP A 234 -9.54 21.12 -12.49
C TRP A 234 -11.00 20.80 -12.82
N VAL A 235 -11.71 20.17 -11.88
CA VAL A 235 -13.13 19.85 -11.95
C VAL A 235 -13.82 20.52 -10.76
N GLU A 236 -14.67 21.48 -11.02
CA GLU A 236 -15.42 22.21 -9.99
C GLU A 236 -16.46 21.31 -9.32
N LEU A 237 -16.50 21.34 -8.00
CA LEU A 237 -17.54 20.76 -7.16
C LEU A 237 -18.40 21.92 -6.63
N ASP A 238 -19.66 22.00 -7.02
CA ASP A 238 -20.56 23.10 -6.67
C ASP A 238 -21.70 22.67 -5.72
N GLY A 239 -21.63 21.45 -5.20
CA GLY A 239 -22.63 20.88 -4.30
C GLY A 239 -23.84 20.26 -5.00
N THR A 240 -24.01 20.46 -6.32
CA THR A 240 -25.26 20.05 -7.02
C THR A 240 -25.15 18.67 -7.66
N GLU A 241 -24.12 18.41 -8.45
CA GLU A 241 -23.89 17.12 -9.14
C GLU A 241 -22.48 16.56 -8.89
N ASP A 242 -21.90 16.85 -7.75
CA ASP A 242 -20.50 16.54 -7.42
C ASP A 242 -20.19 15.06 -7.64
N ARG A 243 -21.06 14.19 -7.18
CA ARG A 243 -20.87 12.74 -7.37
C ARG A 243 -20.79 12.35 -8.83
N LYS A 244 -21.61 12.93 -9.69
CA LYS A 244 -21.60 12.69 -11.14
C LYS A 244 -20.33 13.22 -11.79
N ARG A 245 -19.88 14.41 -11.39
CA ARG A 245 -18.62 15.02 -11.86
C ARG A 245 -17.43 14.18 -11.45
N GLN A 246 -17.35 13.75 -10.19
CA GLN A 246 -16.31 12.87 -9.67
C GLN A 246 -16.29 11.50 -10.39
N LEU A 247 -17.46 10.88 -10.64
CA LEU A 247 -17.55 9.64 -11.40
C LEU A 247 -17.12 9.82 -12.86
N THR A 248 -17.42 10.97 -13.47
CA THR A 248 -16.96 11.30 -14.82
C THR A 248 -15.44 11.44 -14.85
N ALA A 249 -14.85 12.15 -13.88
CA ALA A 249 -13.41 12.25 -13.71
C ALA A 249 -12.77 10.87 -13.50
N ALA A 250 -13.37 10.02 -12.65
CA ALA A 250 -12.87 8.67 -12.35
C ALA A 250 -12.90 7.72 -13.57
N ARG A 251 -13.72 8.00 -14.60
CA ARG A 251 -13.83 7.21 -15.83
C ARG A 251 -12.79 7.55 -16.90
N VAL A 252 -11.92 8.54 -16.63
CA VAL A 252 -10.83 8.90 -17.57
C VAL A 252 -10.03 7.65 -17.97
N ASN A 253 -9.61 7.58 -19.22
CA ASN A 253 -8.70 6.53 -19.68
C ASN A 253 -7.25 6.99 -19.57
N ALA A 254 -6.36 6.05 -19.28
CA ALA A 254 -4.94 6.29 -19.40
C ALA A 254 -4.56 6.45 -20.88
N PRO A 255 -3.62 7.36 -21.24
CA PRO A 255 -3.19 7.55 -22.61
C PRO A 255 -2.53 6.29 -23.24
N GLY A 256 -1.79 5.53 -22.44
CA GLY A 256 -1.14 4.30 -22.88
C GLY A 256 -2.09 3.09 -22.86
N ARG A 257 -1.91 2.16 -23.79
CA ARG A 257 -2.71 0.91 -23.89
C ARG A 257 -2.67 0.10 -22.58
N ASP A 258 -1.52 0.08 -21.92
CA ASP A 258 -1.30 -0.62 -20.64
C ASP A 258 -1.18 0.35 -19.47
N GLY A 259 -1.57 1.61 -19.68
CA GLY A 259 -1.53 2.65 -18.68
C GLY A 259 -2.53 2.38 -17.54
N SER A 260 -2.24 2.95 -16.39
CA SER A 260 -3.07 2.81 -15.18
C SER A 260 -3.63 4.14 -14.70
N VAL A 261 -4.69 4.06 -13.92
CA VAL A 261 -5.37 5.20 -13.30
C VAL A 261 -5.46 4.96 -11.80
N LEU A 262 -4.99 5.90 -11.00
CA LEU A 262 -5.18 5.93 -9.55
C LEU A 262 -6.26 6.95 -9.21
N ILE A 263 -7.27 6.53 -8.48
CA ILE A 263 -8.38 7.37 -8.02
C ILE A 263 -8.26 7.50 -6.51
N ILE A 264 -7.94 8.71 -6.06
CA ILE A 264 -7.73 9.04 -4.66
C ILE A 264 -9.07 9.47 -4.07
N GLY A 265 -9.63 8.64 -3.20
CA GLY A 265 -10.87 8.89 -2.48
C GLY A 265 -10.64 9.32 -1.04
N ASP A 266 -11.73 9.64 -0.35
CA ASP A 266 -11.73 10.06 1.04
C ASP A 266 -11.04 9.03 1.95
N SER A 267 -10.04 9.46 2.71
CA SER A 267 -9.29 8.62 3.64
C SER A 267 -10.10 8.19 4.86
N LYS A 268 -11.13 8.95 5.22
CA LYS A 268 -12.00 8.70 6.38
C LYS A 268 -13.16 7.75 6.06
N SER A 269 -13.46 7.54 4.77
CA SER A 269 -14.61 6.73 4.33
C SER A 269 -14.20 5.60 3.35
N PRO A 270 -13.74 4.44 3.87
CA PRO A 270 -13.49 3.27 3.04
C PRO A 270 -14.72 2.82 2.23
N ASP A 271 -15.92 2.99 2.76
CA ASP A 271 -17.17 2.65 2.07
C ASP A 271 -17.41 3.54 0.85
N SER A 272 -17.10 4.83 0.93
CA SER A 272 -17.13 5.74 -0.22
C SER A 272 -16.16 5.26 -1.32
N GLN A 273 -14.93 4.86 -0.97
CA GLN A 273 -13.96 4.31 -1.92
C GLN A 273 -14.48 3.05 -2.62
N ARG A 274 -15.10 2.12 -1.87
CA ARG A 274 -15.72 0.89 -2.41
C ARG A 274 -16.87 1.21 -3.36
N GLN A 275 -17.70 2.17 -2.98
CA GLN A 275 -18.81 2.62 -3.81
C GLN A 275 -18.30 3.27 -5.11
N PHE A 276 -17.24 4.08 -5.07
CA PHE A 276 -16.61 4.61 -6.29
C PHE A 276 -16.07 3.48 -7.18
N ALA A 277 -15.40 2.49 -6.61
CA ALA A 277 -14.90 1.34 -7.35
C ALA A 277 -16.04 0.53 -7.98
N SER A 278 -17.15 0.33 -7.26
CA SER A 278 -18.32 -0.39 -7.79
C SER A 278 -19.01 0.36 -8.93
N GLN A 279 -19.04 1.70 -8.91
CA GLN A 279 -19.70 2.55 -9.91
C GLN A 279 -18.77 2.94 -11.08
N THR A 280 -17.47 2.65 -10.99
CA THR A 280 -16.49 2.99 -12.03
C THR A 280 -16.09 1.73 -12.80
N PRO A 281 -16.38 1.63 -14.12
CA PRO A 281 -16.04 0.45 -14.92
C PRO A 281 -14.53 0.12 -14.85
N GLY A 282 -14.23 -1.16 -14.62
CA GLY A 282 -12.85 -1.66 -14.53
C GLY A 282 -12.09 -1.25 -13.26
N ALA A 283 -12.69 -0.45 -12.36
CA ALA A 283 -12.03 -0.07 -11.13
C ALA A 283 -12.12 -1.16 -10.06
N VAL A 284 -11.05 -1.25 -9.27
CA VAL A 284 -10.98 -2.11 -8.09
C VAL A 284 -10.53 -1.31 -6.88
N THR A 285 -11.01 -1.69 -5.70
CA THR A 285 -10.58 -1.07 -4.45
C THR A 285 -9.22 -1.62 -4.03
N VAL A 286 -8.31 -0.74 -3.64
CA VAL A 286 -7.08 -1.11 -2.95
C VAL A 286 -7.42 -1.32 -1.47
N GLU A 287 -7.35 -2.55 -1.04
CA GLU A 287 -7.72 -2.93 0.32
C GLU A 287 -6.55 -2.73 1.30
N ALA A 288 -6.89 -2.34 2.53
CA ALA A 288 -5.95 -2.40 3.62
C ALA A 288 -5.46 -3.84 3.85
N VAL A 289 -4.23 -3.98 4.31
CA VAL A 289 -3.55 -5.28 4.44
C VAL A 289 -4.28 -6.23 5.40
N ASP A 290 -4.96 -5.66 6.40
CA ASP A 290 -5.60 -6.40 7.49
C ASP A 290 -6.94 -7.06 7.10
N LEU A 291 -7.47 -6.82 5.90
CA LEU A 291 -8.69 -7.46 5.38
C LEU A 291 -9.82 -7.57 6.42
N ARG A 292 -10.07 -6.50 7.19
CA ARG A 292 -11.01 -6.51 8.35
C ARG A 292 -12.38 -7.07 8.00
N ASP A 293 -12.90 -6.76 6.82
CA ASP A 293 -14.23 -7.20 6.41
C ASP A 293 -14.29 -8.71 6.19
N LEU A 294 -13.21 -9.32 5.67
CA LEU A 294 -13.12 -10.78 5.55
C LEU A 294 -13.15 -11.43 6.94
N VAL A 295 -12.33 -10.95 7.87
CA VAL A 295 -12.28 -11.51 9.23
C VAL A 295 -13.63 -11.32 9.95
N LYS A 296 -14.26 -10.12 9.78
CA LYS A 296 -15.59 -9.84 10.34
C LYS A 296 -16.67 -10.76 9.75
N PHE A 297 -16.62 -11.03 8.44
CA PHE A 297 -17.52 -11.97 7.80
C PHE A 297 -17.27 -13.39 8.32
N ALA A 298 -16.02 -13.85 8.32
CA ALA A 298 -15.67 -15.20 8.75
C ALA A 298 -16.06 -15.51 10.21
N ARG A 299 -16.00 -14.51 11.08
CA ARG A 299 -16.46 -14.65 12.49
C ARG A 299 -17.95 -14.87 12.64
N ARG A 300 -18.76 -14.38 11.69
CA ARG A 300 -20.23 -14.44 11.77
C ARG A 300 -20.83 -15.57 10.93
N PHE A 301 -20.12 -15.96 9.89
CA PHE A 301 -20.63 -16.92 8.92
C PHE A 301 -20.52 -18.34 9.45
N ASP A 302 -21.70 -18.94 9.66
CA ASP A 302 -21.82 -20.37 9.91
C ASP A 302 -22.48 -21.01 8.67
N VAL A 303 -21.76 -21.90 8.02
CA VAL A 303 -22.23 -22.59 6.80
C VAL A 303 -23.49 -23.42 7.03
N ALA A 304 -23.72 -23.89 8.26
CA ALA A 304 -24.87 -24.67 8.64
C ALA A 304 -26.07 -23.82 9.11
N ALA A 305 -25.91 -22.51 9.25
CA ALA A 305 -26.97 -21.62 9.69
C ALA A 305 -28.11 -21.53 8.66
N PRO A 306 -29.38 -21.43 9.09
CA PRO A 306 -30.52 -21.33 8.18
C PRO A 306 -30.46 -20.16 7.19
N ASP A 307 -29.79 -19.08 7.56
CA ASP A 307 -29.62 -17.86 6.76
C ASP A 307 -28.27 -17.80 6.03
N SER A 308 -27.51 -18.91 6.00
CA SER A 308 -26.17 -18.99 5.39
C SER A 308 -26.15 -18.58 3.91
N LEU A 309 -27.17 -18.94 3.13
CA LEU A 309 -27.33 -18.51 1.74
C LEU A 309 -27.45 -16.98 1.64
N GLN A 310 -28.27 -16.37 2.50
CA GLN A 310 -28.45 -14.93 2.53
C GLN A 310 -27.16 -14.21 2.92
N GLN A 311 -26.45 -14.71 3.95
CA GLN A 311 -25.17 -14.14 4.38
C GLN A 311 -24.12 -14.22 3.26
N LEU A 312 -24.04 -15.34 2.54
CA LEU A 312 -23.09 -15.53 1.45
C LEU A 312 -23.42 -14.65 0.24
N ALA A 313 -24.70 -14.50 -0.13
CA ALA A 313 -25.15 -13.60 -1.19
C ALA A 313 -24.88 -12.12 -0.85
N GLN A 314 -25.10 -11.70 0.39
CA GLN A 314 -24.77 -10.36 0.87
C GLN A 314 -23.26 -10.11 0.86
N PHE A 315 -22.46 -11.09 1.26
CA PHE A 315 -21.01 -10.98 1.15
C PHE A 315 -20.59 -10.83 -0.32
N ALA A 316 -21.12 -11.65 -1.23
CA ALA A 316 -20.88 -11.53 -2.66
C ALA A 316 -21.21 -10.13 -3.19
N GLN A 317 -22.36 -9.56 -2.81
CA GLN A 317 -22.78 -8.20 -3.18
C GLN A 317 -21.83 -7.13 -2.62
N SER A 318 -21.20 -7.36 -1.47
CA SER A 318 -20.23 -6.42 -0.89
C SER A 318 -18.90 -6.38 -1.63
N VAL A 319 -18.59 -7.38 -2.46
CA VAL A 319 -17.32 -7.51 -3.20
C VAL A 319 -17.50 -7.54 -4.72
N MET A 320 -18.71 -7.76 -5.21
CA MET A 320 -19.09 -7.79 -6.63
C MET A 320 -20.26 -6.85 -6.90
N THR A 321 -20.36 -6.33 -8.12
CA THR A 321 -21.50 -5.52 -8.58
C THR A 321 -22.57 -6.38 -9.19
N ASN A 322 -23.81 -5.91 -9.20
CA ASN A 322 -24.96 -6.53 -9.90
C ASN A 322 -25.28 -7.97 -9.44
N VAL A 323 -24.97 -8.30 -8.19
CA VAL A 323 -25.27 -9.64 -7.64
C VAL A 323 -26.77 -9.84 -7.40
N GLY A 324 -27.50 -8.78 -7.01
CA GLY A 324 -28.93 -8.89 -6.70
C GLY A 324 -29.21 -9.88 -5.57
N ALA A 325 -28.49 -9.76 -4.44
CA ALA A 325 -28.52 -10.77 -3.37
C ALA A 325 -29.93 -11.12 -2.86
N ALA A 326 -30.81 -10.10 -2.72
CA ALA A 326 -32.19 -10.31 -2.28
C ALA A 326 -33.01 -11.11 -3.32
N ASP A 327 -32.91 -10.73 -4.59
CA ASP A 327 -33.62 -11.41 -5.69
C ASP A 327 -33.14 -12.85 -5.87
N LEU A 328 -31.82 -13.06 -5.76
CA LEU A 328 -31.21 -14.39 -5.78
C LEU A 328 -31.78 -15.28 -4.67
N VAL A 329 -31.76 -14.82 -3.42
CA VAL A 329 -32.28 -15.59 -2.27
C VAL A 329 -33.76 -15.90 -2.46
N GLN A 330 -34.59 -14.92 -2.81
CA GLN A 330 -36.02 -15.12 -3.06
C GLN A 330 -36.26 -16.15 -4.17
N ARG A 331 -35.50 -16.06 -5.26
CA ARG A 331 -35.59 -17.00 -6.38
C ARG A 331 -35.22 -18.41 -5.97
N ILE A 332 -34.16 -18.61 -5.21
CA ILE A 332 -33.71 -19.92 -4.73
C ILE A 332 -34.71 -20.53 -3.75
N GLU A 333 -35.28 -19.73 -2.85
CA GLU A 333 -36.33 -20.18 -1.96
C GLU A 333 -37.59 -20.66 -2.74
N ALA A 334 -37.98 -19.90 -3.77
CA ALA A 334 -39.13 -20.31 -4.64
C ALA A 334 -38.84 -21.61 -5.38
N LEU A 335 -37.63 -21.80 -5.88
CA LEU A 335 -37.19 -23.05 -6.51
C LEU A 335 -37.19 -24.23 -5.54
N ASN A 336 -36.64 -24.01 -4.34
CA ASN A 336 -36.54 -25.04 -3.30
C ASN A 336 -37.92 -25.50 -2.79
N ARG A 337 -38.91 -24.59 -2.79
CA ARG A 337 -40.32 -24.91 -2.44
C ARG A 337 -41.15 -25.47 -3.61
N GLY A 338 -40.58 -25.60 -4.80
CA GLY A 338 -41.27 -26.12 -5.99
C GLY A 338 -42.24 -25.15 -6.66
N TYR A 339 -42.21 -23.86 -6.32
CA TYR A 339 -43.08 -22.83 -6.92
C TYR A 339 -42.58 -22.31 -8.29
N ALA A 340 -41.34 -22.63 -8.68
CA ALA A 340 -40.79 -22.23 -9.95
C ALA A 340 -40.69 -23.41 -10.93
N ARG A 341 -41.17 -23.18 -12.16
CA ARG A 341 -41.34 -24.25 -13.18
C ARG A 341 -40.15 -24.47 -14.12
N GLN A 342 -39.10 -23.65 -14.07
CA GLN A 342 -37.95 -23.74 -14.98
C GLN A 342 -36.75 -24.33 -14.29
N ALA A 343 -36.00 -25.16 -15.02
CA ALA A 343 -34.68 -25.62 -14.62
C ALA A 343 -33.78 -24.43 -14.46
N GLY A 344 -33.07 -24.35 -13.34
CA GLY A 344 -32.26 -23.21 -12.96
C GLY A 344 -31.02 -23.04 -13.82
N THR A 345 -30.47 -21.82 -13.80
CA THR A 345 -29.14 -21.50 -14.29
C THR A 345 -28.08 -22.29 -13.49
N ASP A 346 -26.84 -22.25 -13.92
CA ASP A 346 -25.77 -22.93 -13.18
C ASP A 346 -25.59 -22.29 -11.79
N LEU A 347 -25.80 -20.96 -11.66
CA LEU A 347 -25.88 -20.26 -10.39
C LEU A 347 -27.01 -20.83 -9.49
N GLU A 348 -28.22 -20.94 -10.01
CA GLU A 348 -29.35 -21.49 -9.26
C GLU A 348 -29.10 -22.93 -8.80
N LYS A 349 -28.51 -23.77 -9.68
CA LYS A 349 -28.13 -25.15 -9.33
C LYS A 349 -27.04 -25.16 -8.22
N ALA A 350 -26.04 -24.28 -8.28
CA ALA A 350 -25.01 -24.16 -7.24
C ALA A 350 -25.61 -23.72 -5.89
N ALA A 351 -26.56 -22.79 -5.93
CA ALA A 351 -27.23 -22.32 -4.71
C ALA A 351 -28.14 -23.40 -4.10
N LEU A 352 -28.85 -24.18 -4.93
CA LEU A 352 -29.64 -25.31 -4.45
C LEU A 352 -28.76 -26.43 -3.88
N ARG A 353 -27.60 -26.73 -4.51
CA ARG A 353 -26.60 -27.67 -3.93
C ARG A 353 -26.09 -27.17 -2.58
N PHE A 354 -25.81 -25.88 -2.45
CA PHE A 354 -25.39 -25.30 -1.19
C PHE A 354 -26.46 -25.47 -0.09
N LEU A 355 -27.74 -25.24 -0.39
CA LEU A 355 -28.83 -25.44 0.56
C LEU A 355 -29.06 -26.96 0.92
N ALA A 356 -28.89 -27.84 -0.05
CA ALA A 356 -29.10 -29.29 0.16
C ALA A 356 -27.96 -29.93 0.96
N ALA A 357 -26.70 -29.45 0.78
CA ALA A 357 -25.50 -29.95 1.45
C ALA A 357 -24.57 -28.77 1.79
N PRO A 358 -24.91 -28.01 2.85
CA PRO A 358 -24.10 -26.86 3.26
C PRO A 358 -22.66 -27.28 3.63
N SER A 359 -21.68 -26.70 2.95
CA SER A 359 -20.26 -26.96 3.18
C SER A 359 -19.41 -25.78 2.71
N HIS A 360 -18.20 -25.68 3.21
CA HIS A 360 -17.25 -24.68 2.71
C HIS A 360 -16.97 -24.84 1.21
N SER A 361 -16.96 -26.07 0.69
CA SER A 361 -16.77 -26.33 -0.74
C SER A 361 -17.94 -25.83 -1.58
N SER A 362 -19.19 -26.11 -1.18
CA SER A 362 -20.37 -25.63 -1.89
C SER A 362 -20.55 -24.11 -1.78
N ALA A 363 -20.07 -23.48 -0.70
CA ALA A 363 -19.99 -22.03 -0.56
C ALA A 363 -18.99 -21.41 -1.57
N VAL A 364 -17.84 -22.04 -1.77
CA VAL A 364 -16.87 -21.63 -2.80
C VAL A 364 -17.48 -21.74 -4.20
N GLU A 365 -18.13 -22.86 -4.51
CA GLU A 365 -18.79 -23.07 -5.79
C GLU A 365 -19.82 -21.97 -6.07
N LEU A 366 -20.67 -21.65 -5.09
CA LEU A 366 -21.68 -20.59 -5.21
C LEU A 366 -21.04 -19.21 -5.48
N LEU A 367 -19.99 -18.84 -4.74
CA LEU A 367 -19.28 -17.56 -4.96
C LEU A 367 -18.64 -17.49 -6.37
N VAL A 368 -18.13 -18.59 -6.88
CA VAL A 368 -17.57 -18.69 -8.24
C VAL A 368 -18.65 -18.54 -9.28
N GLU A 369 -19.82 -19.22 -9.13
CA GLU A 369 -20.92 -19.12 -10.09
C GLU A 369 -21.54 -17.72 -10.09
N ILE A 370 -21.72 -17.06 -8.92
CA ILE A 370 -22.13 -15.64 -8.88
C ILE A 370 -21.17 -14.77 -9.71
N GLY A 371 -19.86 -15.01 -9.60
CA GLY A 371 -18.86 -14.24 -10.34
C GLY A 371 -18.88 -14.44 -11.87
N LYS A 372 -19.51 -15.49 -12.37
CA LYS A 372 -19.65 -15.79 -13.82
C LYS A 372 -20.92 -15.19 -14.44
N GLU A 373 -21.87 -14.74 -13.63
CA GLU A 373 -23.12 -14.16 -14.12
C GLU A 373 -22.88 -12.93 -14.98
N ALA A 374 -23.68 -12.79 -16.04
CA ALA A 374 -23.59 -11.68 -16.97
C ALA A 374 -23.78 -10.33 -16.27
N GLY A 375 -22.84 -9.43 -16.44
CA GLY A 375 -22.85 -8.10 -15.81
C GLY A 375 -22.29 -8.05 -14.39
N VAL A 376 -22.00 -9.17 -13.76
CA VAL A 376 -21.32 -9.22 -12.47
C VAL A 376 -19.83 -8.87 -12.65
N ARG A 377 -19.31 -8.00 -11.79
CA ARG A 377 -17.92 -7.59 -11.82
C ARG A 377 -17.35 -7.47 -10.40
N THR A 378 -16.22 -8.10 -10.17
CA THR A 378 -15.54 -8.00 -8.87
C THR A 378 -14.82 -6.67 -8.74
N HIS A 379 -15.25 -5.84 -7.79
CA HIS A 379 -14.59 -4.56 -7.46
C HIS A 379 -13.67 -4.66 -6.22
N ARG A 380 -13.77 -5.76 -5.46
CA ARG A 380 -12.88 -6.05 -4.31
C ARG A 380 -12.20 -7.43 -4.46
N PRO A 381 -11.38 -7.62 -5.50
CA PRO A 381 -10.83 -8.93 -5.82
C PRO A 381 -9.90 -9.51 -4.75
N ALA A 382 -9.29 -8.66 -3.93
CA ALA A 382 -8.43 -9.11 -2.85
C ALA A 382 -9.21 -9.80 -1.74
N VAL A 383 -10.35 -9.23 -1.35
CA VAL A 383 -11.24 -9.77 -0.30
C VAL A 383 -11.87 -11.07 -0.79
N LEU A 384 -12.40 -11.07 -2.04
CA LEU A 384 -13.03 -12.27 -2.62
C LEU A 384 -12.03 -13.43 -2.72
N ARG A 385 -10.83 -13.22 -3.27
CA ARG A 385 -9.82 -14.27 -3.38
C ARG A 385 -9.38 -14.81 -2.01
N ALA A 386 -9.22 -13.93 -1.03
CA ALA A 386 -8.85 -14.34 0.32
C ALA A 386 -9.99 -15.13 1.00
N CYS A 387 -11.26 -14.75 0.78
CA CYS A 387 -12.42 -15.50 1.25
C CYS A 387 -12.48 -16.91 0.66
N ILE A 388 -12.39 -17.03 -0.68
CA ILE A 388 -12.38 -18.32 -1.36
C ILE A 388 -11.26 -19.22 -0.84
N LYS A 389 -10.04 -18.70 -0.71
CA LYS A 389 -8.89 -19.46 -0.17
C LYS A 389 -9.11 -19.89 1.28
N ALA A 390 -9.69 -19.03 2.12
CA ALA A 390 -9.99 -19.36 3.51
C ALA A 390 -11.02 -20.48 3.60
N LEU A 391 -12.10 -20.43 2.81
CA LEU A 391 -13.10 -21.50 2.74
C LEU A 391 -12.50 -22.81 2.24
N GLN A 392 -11.63 -22.77 1.21
CA GLN A 392 -10.91 -23.95 0.70
C GLN A 392 -9.99 -24.54 1.76
N LEU A 393 -9.31 -23.72 2.53
CA LEU A 393 -8.43 -24.16 3.61
C LEU A 393 -9.21 -24.87 4.72
N CYS A 394 -10.40 -24.37 5.08
CA CYS A 394 -11.29 -25.04 6.04
C CYS A 394 -11.78 -26.40 5.53
N HIS A 395 -12.11 -26.51 4.23
CA HIS A 395 -12.52 -27.78 3.65
C HIS A 395 -11.41 -28.84 3.68
N GLY A 396 -10.15 -28.41 3.52
CA GLY A 396 -8.98 -29.31 3.46
C GLY A 396 -8.29 -29.57 4.81
N THR A 397 -8.73 -28.92 5.90
CA THR A 397 -8.04 -29.02 7.21
C THR A 397 -9.05 -29.25 8.32
N GLU A 398 -9.03 -30.46 8.89
CA GLU A 398 -9.92 -30.83 10.00
C GLU A 398 -9.67 -29.93 11.24
N GLY A 399 -10.74 -29.47 11.88
CA GLY A 399 -10.69 -28.62 13.07
C GLY A 399 -10.32 -27.15 12.85
N LEU A 400 -10.01 -26.72 11.62
CA LEU A 400 -9.73 -25.32 11.32
C LEU A 400 -11.01 -24.53 11.15
N THR A 401 -11.20 -23.48 11.98
CA THR A 401 -12.36 -22.59 11.84
C THR A 401 -12.20 -21.64 10.65
N PHE A 402 -13.32 -21.14 10.13
CA PHE A 402 -13.26 -20.16 9.03
C PHE A 402 -12.64 -18.84 9.48
N GLU A 403 -12.84 -18.44 10.75
CA GLU A 403 -12.18 -17.27 11.31
C GLU A 403 -10.66 -17.44 11.32
N ASP A 404 -10.13 -18.57 11.80
CA ASP A 404 -8.69 -18.84 11.82
C ASP A 404 -8.09 -18.91 10.41
N ALA A 405 -8.82 -19.52 9.47
CA ALA A 405 -8.42 -19.53 8.06
C ALA A 405 -8.36 -18.13 7.46
N ALA A 406 -9.35 -17.28 7.75
CA ALA A 406 -9.37 -15.88 7.32
C ALA A 406 -8.21 -15.07 7.91
N ILE A 407 -7.88 -15.30 9.19
CA ILE A 407 -6.72 -14.70 9.85
C ILE A 407 -5.41 -15.15 9.16
N ARG A 408 -5.25 -16.44 8.84
CA ARG A 408 -4.09 -16.94 8.08
C ARG A 408 -3.98 -16.27 6.71
N MET A 409 -5.09 -16.09 5.99
CA MET A 409 -5.10 -15.39 4.69
C MET A 409 -4.72 -13.92 4.85
N ARG A 410 -5.14 -13.26 5.92
CA ARG A 410 -4.75 -11.90 6.27
C ARG A 410 -3.23 -11.79 6.45
N GLU A 411 -2.63 -12.70 7.23
CA GLU A 411 -1.17 -12.68 7.46
C GLU A 411 -0.39 -12.95 6.17
N GLN A 412 -0.82 -13.91 5.35
CA GLN A 412 -0.22 -14.14 4.04
C GLN A 412 -0.33 -12.92 3.12
N ASN A 413 -1.45 -12.20 3.17
CA ASN A 413 -1.66 -11.00 2.38
C ASN A 413 -0.67 -9.87 2.71
N ARG A 414 -0.15 -9.82 3.94
CA ARG A 414 0.89 -8.87 4.35
C ARG A 414 2.24 -9.11 3.66
N LEU A 415 2.49 -10.34 3.23
CA LEU A 415 3.77 -10.75 2.66
C LEU A 415 3.81 -10.65 1.13
N ILE A 416 2.65 -10.59 0.49
CA ILE A 416 2.56 -10.65 -0.98
C ILE A 416 2.37 -9.24 -1.55
N GLY A 417 3.36 -8.79 -2.34
CA GLY A 417 3.20 -7.62 -3.21
C GLY A 417 2.13 -7.88 -4.28
N ARG A 418 1.27 -6.90 -4.55
CA ARG A 418 0.20 -7.04 -5.54
C ARG A 418 0.51 -6.22 -6.77
N PRO A 419 0.29 -6.75 -7.98
CA PRO A 419 0.36 -5.93 -9.18
C PRO A 419 -0.69 -4.82 -9.11
N LEU A 420 -0.32 -3.63 -9.58
CA LEU A 420 -1.25 -2.50 -9.68
C LEU A 420 -2.32 -2.83 -10.72
N PRO A 421 -3.61 -2.76 -10.38
CA PRO A 421 -4.67 -2.90 -11.36
C PRO A 421 -4.71 -1.71 -12.31
N LYS A 422 -5.23 -1.91 -13.54
CA LYS A 422 -5.34 -0.83 -14.55
C LYS A 422 -6.11 0.40 -14.03
N ARG A 423 -7.04 0.21 -13.09
CA ARG A 423 -7.76 1.29 -12.43
C ARG A 423 -7.96 0.93 -10.95
N ALA A 424 -7.43 1.75 -10.06
CA ALA A 424 -7.45 1.49 -8.63
C ALA A 424 -8.05 2.67 -7.86
N VAL A 425 -8.90 2.37 -6.87
CA VAL A 425 -9.47 3.37 -5.94
C VAL A 425 -8.95 3.11 -4.55
N GLY A 426 -8.50 4.14 -3.86
CA GLY A 426 -8.02 4.05 -2.48
C GLY A 426 -7.80 5.42 -1.85
N SER A 427 -7.47 5.44 -0.56
CA SER A 427 -7.00 6.65 0.11
C SER A 427 -5.56 6.98 -0.29
N THR A 428 -5.10 8.19 0.01
CA THR A 428 -3.69 8.59 -0.16
C THR A 428 -2.75 7.60 0.49
N LEU A 429 -3.09 7.12 1.69
CA LEU A 429 -2.28 6.14 2.44
C LEU A 429 -2.18 4.80 1.71
N LEU A 430 -3.29 4.28 1.17
CA LEU A 430 -3.32 2.99 0.47
C LEU A 430 -2.63 3.05 -0.89
N LEU A 431 -2.64 4.23 -1.52
CA LEU A 431 -2.05 4.46 -2.84
C LEU A 431 -0.62 5.02 -2.77
N LYS A 432 -0.10 5.32 -1.57
CA LYS A 432 1.28 5.76 -1.39
C LYS A 432 2.25 4.71 -1.92
N GLY A 433 3.29 5.16 -2.63
CA GLY A 433 4.28 4.28 -3.28
C GLY A 433 3.82 3.67 -4.60
N LEU A 434 2.53 3.77 -4.96
CA LEU A 434 2.03 3.40 -6.29
C LEU A 434 2.14 4.58 -7.25
N GLU A 435 2.31 4.27 -8.53
CA GLU A 435 2.46 5.24 -9.62
C GLU A 435 1.58 4.84 -10.81
N ALA A 436 0.97 5.82 -11.48
CA ALA A 436 0.12 5.59 -12.64
C ALA A 436 0.35 6.66 -13.71
N GLU A 437 -0.17 6.42 -14.92
CA GLU A 437 -0.17 7.48 -15.93
C GLU A 437 -1.13 8.62 -15.56
N VAL A 438 -2.25 8.28 -14.93
CA VAL A 438 -3.28 9.27 -14.54
C VAL A 438 -3.55 9.16 -13.04
N ALA A 439 -3.59 10.31 -12.37
CA ALA A 439 -4.13 10.43 -11.01
C ALA A 439 -5.42 11.27 -11.03
N VAL A 440 -6.42 10.82 -10.27
CA VAL A 440 -7.69 11.54 -10.07
C VAL A 440 -7.88 11.75 -8.58
N VAL A 441 -7.90 13.00 -8.14
CA VAL A 441 -8.17 13.38 -6.75
C VAL A 441 -9.65 13.77 -6.67
N LEU A 442 -10.45 12.98 -5.98
CA LEU A 442 -11.91 13.13 -5.97
C LEU A 442 -12.39 14.32 -5.13
N ASP A 443 -11.60 14.73 -4.13
CA ASP A 443 -11.87 15.89 -3.31
C ASP A 443 -10.55 16.39 -2.70
N ALA A 444 -9.97 17.41 -3.33
CA ALA A 444 -8.70 17.97 -2.89
C ALA A 444 -8.86 18.94 -1.71
N GLY A 445 -10.04 19.56 -1.53
CA GLY A 445 -10.30 20.50 -0.45
C GLY A 445 -10.29 19.87 0.95
N ASN A 446 -10.49 18.57 1.03
CA ASN A 446 -10.46 17.81 2.30
C ASN A 446 -9.08 17.17 2.63
N LEU A 447 -8.03 17.51 1.87
CA LEU A 447 -6.69 16.98 2.07
C LEU A 447 -5.80 18.03 2.75
N ASP A 448 -5.05 17.61 3.78
CA ASP A 448 -3.94 18.41 4.30
C ASP A 448 -2.78 18.50 3.29
N ALA A 449 -1.81 19.35 3.54
CA ALA A 449 -0.68 19.61 2.64
C ALA A 449 0.07 18.34 2.22
N ARG A 450 0.32 17.41 3.14
CA ARG A 450 1.05 16.16 2.87
C ARG A 450 0.21 15.19 2.06
N ASN A 451 -1.06 14.99 2.45
CA ASN A 451 -1.97 14.13 1.71
C ASN A 451 -2.23 14.67 0.30
N LEU A 452 -2.39 15.99 0.13
CA LEU A 452 -2.52 16.62 -1.17
C LEU A 452 -1.27 16.36 -2.03
N TYR A 453 -0.07 16.62 -1.50
CA TYR A 453 1.17 16.38 -2.23
C TYR A 453 1.32 14.92 -2.64
N VAL A 454 1.05 13.97 -1.73
CA VAL A 454 1.07 12.53 -2.07
C VAL A 454 0.07 12.23 -3.18
N ALA A 455 -1.16 12.75 -3.11
CA ALA A 455 -2.21 12.49 -4.09
C ALA A 455 -1.83 12.98 -5.50
N ILE A 456 -1.45 14.27 -5.62
CA ILE A 456 -1.15 14.90 -6.92
C ILE A 456 0.12 14.36 -7.58
N THR A 457 1.05 13.80 -6.80
CA THR A 457 2.28 13.19 -7.33
C THR A 457 2.13 11.73 -7.78
N ARG A 458 0.91 11.17 -7.80
CA ARG A 458 0.70 9.78 -8.26
C ARG A 458 0.63 9.64 -9.76
N GLY A 459 0.23 10.68 -10.49
CA GLY A 459 0.12 10.68 -11.95
C GLY A 459 1.42 11.13 -12.63
N SER A 460 1.81 10.41 -13.69
CA SER A 460 2.98 10.79 -14.48
C SER A 460 2.62 11.56 -15.75
N LYS A 461 1.39 11.40 -16.31
CA LYS A 461 1.00 12.02 -17.59
C LYS A 461 -0.20 12.95 -17.47
N LYS A 462 -1.10 12.68 -16.52
CA LYS A 462 -2.30 13.50 -16.33
C LYS A 462 -2.72 13.51 -14.88
N LEU A 463 -3.17 14.68 -14.44
CA LEU A 463 -3.74 14.89 -13.11
C LEU A 463 -5.14 15.52 -13.25
N ILE A 464 -6.13 14.94 -12.60
CA ILE A 464 -7.47 15.51 -12.48
C ILE A 464 -7.72 15.80 -11.01
N VAL A 465 -8.07 17.04 -10.71
CA VAL A 465 -8.29 17.49 -9.32
C VAL A 465 -9.71 18.03 -9.22
N CYS A 466 -10.53 17.37 -8.38
CA CYS A 466 -11.86 17.85 -8.06
C CYS A 466 -11.80 18.64 -6.74
N SER A 467 -12.39 19.83 -6.71
CA SER A 467 -12.49 20.69 -5.52
C SER A 467 -13.54 21.78 -5.71
N GLU A 468 -14.02 22.34 -4.61
CA GLU A 468 -14.98 23.46 -4.65
C GLU A 468 -14.33 24.75 -5.19
N SER A 469 -13.06 24.97 -4.91
CA SER A 469 -12.29 26.14 -5.35
C SER A 469 -11.10 25.72 -6.20
N PRO A 470 -10.73 26.48 -7.26
CA PRO A 470 -9.47 26.25 -7.97
C PRO A 470 -8.24 26.63 -7.13
N VAL A 471 -8.42 27.33 -6.02
CA VAL A 471 -7.37 27.67 -5.07
C VAL A 471 -7.50 26.74 -3.86
N LEU A 472 -6.54 25.87 -3.71
CA LEU A 472 -6.48 24.91 -2.61
C LEU A 472 -5.74 25.55 -1.43
N ASN A 473 -6.48 25.84 -0.37
CA ASN A 473 -5.91 26.25 0.92
C ASN A 473 -5.65 24.98 1.73
N VAL A 474 -4.43 24.82 2.18
CA VAL A 474 -4.01 23.64 2.94
C VAL A 474 -3.46 24.12 4.29
N ASP A 475 -4.12 23.72 5.35
CA ASP A 475 -3.70 23.95 6.73
C ASP A 475 -2.75 22.84 7.21
#